data_8ea09b8ecd5b44550b90a742eba2fa09
#
_entry.id   8ea09b8ecd5b44550b90a742eba2fa09
#
_cell.length_a   1.000
_cell.length_b   1.000
_cell.length_c   1.000
_cell.angle_alpha   90.00
_cell.angle_beta   90.00
_cell.angle_gamma   90.00
#
_symmetry.space_group_name_H-M   'P 1'
#
loop_
_entity.id
_entity.type
_entity.pdbx_description
1 polymer ?
#
loop_
_entity_poly.entity_id
_entity_poly.type
_entity_poly.pdbx_seq_one_letter_code
_entity_poly.pdbx_strand_id
1 'polypeptide(L)'
;DRYDVMNIDVKDIFDYVDKDSFDIVTCNPPYFKTLPSSQKNPNRYLAIARHELTINLPIVAEKMSGLLKMNGKGYLVHRPERLPEIVQVLEKNRLMVKRIKFAYPKVNKPANIVLIEVIKDGKPGGLIVEPPLIVGDKDGNYTPEVEAMLNDN
;
A
#
# COMPACT_ATOMS: atom_id res chain seq x y z
N ASP A 1 -18.66 -18.07 8.55
CA ASP A 1 -17.30 -17.50 8.57
C ASP A 1 -16.74 -17.62 7.18
N ARG A 2 -16.34 -16.47 6.61
CA ARG A 2 -16.02 -16.34 5.18
C ARG A 2 -14.58 -15.88 4.93
N TYR A 3 -13.69 -16.10 5.89
CA TYR A 3 -12.28 -15.73 5.74
C TYR A 3 -11.39 -16.80 6.36
N ASP A 4 -10.24 -17.02 5.71
CA ASP A 4 -9.17 -17.86 6.20
C ASP A 4 -7.99 -16.98 6.58
N VAL A 5 -7.39 -17.26 7.72
CA VAL A 5 -6.17 -16.56 8.18
C VAL A 5 -5.00 -17.52 8.04
N MET A 6 -3.98 -17.09 7.29
CA MET A 6 -2.75 -17.84 7.11
C MET A 6 -1.56 -17.06 7.67
N ASN A 7 -0.74 -17.71 8.50
CA ASN A 7 0.51 -17.15 8.97
C ASN A 7 1.67 -17.70 8.12
N ILE A 8 1.94 -17.04 7.01
CA ILE A 8 2.95 -17.45 6.03
C ILE A 8 3.77 -16.25 5.57
N ASP A 9 4.98 -16.51 5.05
CA ASP A 9 5.73 -15.49 4.32
C ASP A 9 5.02 -15.20 2.99
N VAL A 10 4.84 -13.93 2.66
CA VAL A 10 4.22 -13.55 1.39
C VAL A 10 4.97 -14.06 0.16
N LYS A 11 6.26 -14.32 0.29
CA LYS A 11 7.09 -14.93 -0.77
C LYS A 11 6.58 -16.29 -1.18
N ASP A 12 6.02 -17.04 -0.24
CA ASP A 12 5.57 -18.43 -0.42
C ASP A 12 4.06 -18.53 -0.70
N ILE A 13 3.39 -17.39 -0.95
CA ILE A 13 1.92 -17.34 -1.08
C ILE A 13 1.37 -18.32 -2.11
N PHE A 14 2.09 -18.55 -3.22
CA PHE A 14 1.63 -19.44 -4.29
C PHE A 14 1.79 -20.94 -3.99
N ASP A 15 2.40 -21.29 -2.86
CA ASP A 15 2.37 -22.65 -2.35
C ASP A 15 1.02 -22.99 -1.68
N TYR A 16 0.22 -21.96 -1.36
CA TYR A 16 -1.02 -22.06 -0.60
C TYR A 16 -2.27 -21.63 -1.38
N VAL A 17 -2.12 -20.72 -2.34
CA VAL A 17 -3.24 -20.21 -3.14
C VAL A 17 -2.87 -20.16 -4.61
N ASP A 18 -3.87 -20.33 -5.47
CA ASP A 18 -3.68 -20.29 -6.91
C ASP A 18 -3.41 -18.89 -7.43
N LYS A 19 -2.58 -18.78 -8.47
CA LYS A 19 -2.42 -17.56 -9.24
C LYS A 19 -3.71 -17.20 -9.98
N ASP A 20 -3.86 -15.91 -10.28
CA ASP A 20 -4.99 -15.41 -11.07
C ASP A 20 -6.36 -15.78 -10.49
N SER A 21 -6.48 -15.83 -9.16
CA SER A 21 -7.67 -16.34 -8.46
C SER A 21 -8.47 -15.29 -7.71
N PHE A 22 -7.93 -14.06 -7.53
CA PHE A 22 -8.58 -13.02 -6.75
C PHE A 22 -9.06 -11.85 -7.59
N ASP A 23 -10.23 -11.35 -7.29
CA ASP A 23 -10.79 -10.13 -7.89
C ASP A 23 -10.22 -8.86 -7.26
N ILE A 24 -9.92 -8.92 -5.95
CA ILE A 24 -9.38 -7.80 -5.18
C ILE A 24 -8.24 -8.30 -4.28
N VAL A 25 -7.15 -7.55 -4.28
CA VAL A 25 -6.03 -7.74 -3.35
C VAL A 25 -5.70 -6.41 -2.69
N THR A 26 -5.58 -6.41 -1.38
CA THR A 26 -5.17 -5.22 -0.62
C THR A 26 -3.85 -5.48 0.08
N CYS A 27 -3.03 -4.47 0.18
CA CYS A 27 -1.76 -4.53 0.89
C CYS A 27 -1.50 -3.24 1.66
N ASN A 28 -1.20 -3.39 2.93
CA ASN A 28 -0.71 -2.32 3.78
C ASN A 28 0.68 -2.72 4.29
N PRO A 29 1.72 -2.64 3.46
CA PRO A 29 3.06 -3.04 3.87
C PRO A 29 3.60 -2.08 4.93
N PRO A 30 4.37 -2.58 5.89
CA PRO A 30 5.08 -1.70 6.79
C PRO A 30 6.12 -0.90 6.01
N TYR A 31 6.05 0.43 6.12
CA TYR A 31 6.96 1.36 5.46
C TYR A 31 7.83 2.08 6.48
N PHE A 32 9.05 1.62 6.63
CA PHE A 32 10.05 2.29 7.44
C PHE A 32 10.99 3.10 6.53
N LYS A 33 11.25 4.35 6.92
CA LYS A 33 12.36 5.08 6.33
C LYS A 33 13.66 4.35 6.69
N THR A 34 14.40 3.90 5.71
CA THR A 34 15.83 3.74 5.87
C THR A 34 16.43 5.13 5.96
N LEU A 35 16.59 5.64 7.16
CA LEU A 35 17.41 6.83 7.36
C LEU A 35 18.85 6.44 7.04
N PRO A 36 19.54 7.18 6.14
CA PRO A 36 20.96 6.93 5.85
C PRO A 36 21.85 7.03 7.10
N SER A 37 21.34 7.65 8.14
CA SER A 37 22.00 7.88 9.44
C SER A 37 21.38 7.07 10.58
N SER A 38 20.68 5.98 10.31
CA SER A 38 20.29 5.12 11.40
C SER A 38 21.57 4.56 12.02
N GLN A 39 22.04 5.28 13.04
CA GLN A 39 23.06 4.82 13.95
C GLN A 39 22.75 3.35 14.26
N LYS A 40 23.75 2.53 14.18
CA LYS A 40 23.70 1.10 14.47
C LYS A 40 22.83 0.86 15.69
N ASN A 41 21.55 0.60 15.45
CA ASN A 41 20.65 0.25 16.52
C ASN A 41 21.16 -1.10 17.06
N PRO A 42 21.46 -1.23 18.36
CA PRO A 42 21.99 -2.46 18.93
C PRO A 42 21.04 -3.66 18.77
N ASN A 43 19.78 -3.42 18.39
CA ASN A 43 18.83 -4.48 18.13
C ASN A 43 18.92 -4.96 16.67
N ARG A 44 19.78 -5.94 16.44
CA ARG A 44 20.01 -6.58 15.15
C ARG A 44 18.73 -7.09 14.48
N TYR A 45 17.76 -7.55 15.26
CA TYR A 45 16.47 -8.03 14.74
C TYR A 45 15.61 -6.91 14.17
N LEU A 46 15.60 -5.75 14.79
CA LEU A 46 14.90 -4.56 14.30
C LEU A 46 15.54 -4.01 13.02
N ALA A 47 16.86 -4.05 12.93
CA ALA A 47 17.59 -3.62 11.74
C ALA A 47 17.34 -4.57 10.56
N ILE A 48 17.34 -5.88 10.79
CA ILE A 48 17.02 -6.91 9.78
C ILE A 48 15.57 -6.75 9.31
N ALA A 49 14.62 -6.64 10.23
CA ALA A 49 13.22 -6.45 9.90
C ALA A 49 12.99 -5.16 9.08
N ARG A 50 13.63 -4.06 9.45
CA ARG A 50 13.56 -2.79 8.70
C ARG A 50 14.17 -2.90 7.31
N HIS A 51 15.27 -3.62 7.16
CA HIS A 51 15.93 -3.83 5.87
C HIS A 51 15.10 -4.72 4.96
N GLU A 52 14.57 -5.82 5.48
CA GLU A 52 13.66 -6.71 4.75
C GLU A 52 12.38 -5.99 4.30
N LEU A 53 11.83 -5.13 5.15
CA LEU A 53 10.61 -4.36 4.87
C LEU A 53 10.81 -3.30 3.78
N THR A 54 12.01 -2.75 3.63
CA THR A 54 12.31 -1.78 2.56
C THR A 54 12.58 -2.43 1.21
N ILE A 55 13.00 -3.70 1.21
CA ILE A 55 13.27 -4.48 -0.01
C ILE A 55 11.97 -5.08 -0.60
N ASN A 56 10.88 -5.08 0.14
CA ASN A 56 9.68 -5.86 -0.18
C ASN A 56 8.72 -5.23 -1.20
N LEU A 57 8.89 -3.99 -1.62
CA LEU A 57 7.98 -3.39 -2.60
C LEU A 57 7.91 -4.14 -3.93
N PRO A 58 9.04 -4.54 -4.56
CA PRO A 58 9.01 -5.37 -5.76
C PRO A 58 8.33 -6.72 -5.54
N ILE A 59 8.56 -7.34 -4.40
CA ILE A 59 7.92 -8.62 -4.04
C ILE A 59 6.43 -8.45 -3.84
N VAL A 60 6.00 -7.41 -3.14
CA VAL A 60 4.57 -7.10 -2.95
C VAL A 60 3.88 -6.90 -4.30
N ALA A 61 4.48 -6.12 -5.20
CA ALA A 61 3.93 -5.89 -6.53
C ALA A 61 3.85 -7.18 -7.36
N GLU A 62 4.88 -8.00 -7.34
CA GLU A 62 4.91 -9.29 -8.01
C GLU A 62 3.80 -10.22 -7.50
N LYS A 63 3.67 -10.34 -6.17
CA LYS A 63 2.67 -11.21 -5.56
C LYS A 63 1.25 -10.68 -5.77
N MET A 64 1.03 -9.38 -5.65
CA MET A 64 -0.27 -8.77 -5.96
C MET A 64 -0.68 -9.04 -7.40
N SER A 65 0.22 -8.83 -8.35
CA SER A 65 -0.02 -9.13 -9.75
C SER A 65 -0.32 -10.61 -9.98
N GLY A 66 0.45 -11.51 -9.36
CA GLY A 66 0.25 -12.94 -9.50
C GLY A 66 -1.07 -13.44 -8.89
N LEU A 67 -1.55 -12.83 -7.82
CA LEU A 67 -2.81 -13.17 -7.17
C LEU A 67 -4.04 -12.68 -7.93
N LEU A 68 -3.96 -11.50 -8.53
CA LEU A 68 -5.08 -10.86 -9.22
C LEU A 68 -5.38 -11.54 -10.55
N LYS A 69 -6.67 -11.73 -10.82
CA LYS A 69 -7.18 -12.01 -12.16
C LYS A 69 -6.93 -10.82 -13.08
N MET A 70 -6.96 -11.04 -14.39
CA MET A 70 -7.00 -9.95 -15.37
C MET A 70 -8.16 -8.99 -15.04
N ASN A 71 -7.90 -7.70 -15.08
CA ASN A 71 -8.82 -6.62 -14.66
C ASN A 71 -9.20 -6.62 -13.16
N GLY A 72 -8.60 -7.48 -12.36
CA GLY A 72 -8.72 -7.42 -10.91
C GLY A 72 -8.08 -6.14 -10.34
N LYS A 73 -8.55 -5.71 -9.17
CA LYS A 73 -8.13 -4.46 -8.53
C LYS A 73 -7.22 -4.71 -7.34
N GLY A 74 -6.10 -4.01 -7.32
CA GLY A 74 -5.21 -3.97 -6.18
C GLY A 74 -5.26 -2.63 -5.46
N TYR A 75 -5.11 -2.67 -4.15
CA TYR A 75 -5.06 -1.46 -3.31
C TYR A 75 -3.82 -1.49 -2.44
N LEU A 76 -3.09 -0.40 -2.45
CA LEU A 76 -1.84 -0.25 -1.72
C LEU A 76 -1.87 1.03 -0.88
N VAL A 77 -1.43 0.93 0.37
CA VAL A 77 -1.19 2.08 1.24
C VAL A 77 0.32 2.26 1.37
N HIS A 78 0.81 3.46 1.16
CA HIS A 78 2.24 3.74 1.26
C HIS A 78 2.53 5.21 1.61
N ARG A 79 3.82 5.53 1.69
CA ARG A 79 4.32 6.89 1.89
C ARG A 79 4.37 7.66 0.57
N PRO A 80 3.87 8.92 0.52
CA PRO A 80 3.84 9.71 -0.71
C PRO A 80 5.21 10.02 -1.30
N GLU A 81 6.24 10.16 -0.47
CA GLU A 81 7.60 10.45 -0.93
C GLU A 81 8.20 9.36 -1.82
N ARG A 82 7.66 8.14 -1.73
CA ARG A 82 8.08 7.00 -2.57
C ARG A 82 7.22 6.80 -3.81
N LEU A 83 6.27 7.67 -4.06
CA LEU A 83 5.31 7.51 -5.15
C LEU A 83 5.94 7.28 -6.54
N PRO A 84 7.00 7.99 -6.95
CA PRO A 84 7.63 7.73 -8.25
C PRO A 84 8.18 6.31 -8.38
N GLU A 85 8.83 5.79 -7.35
CA GLU A 85 9.33 4.42 -7.31
C GLU A 85 8.19 3.40 -7.30
N ILE A 86 7.16 3.67 -6.51
CA ILE A 86 5.99 2.79 -6.39
C ILE A 86 5.31 2.62 -7.75
N VAL A 87 5.05 3.71 -8.47
CA VAL A 87 4.42 3.67 -9.79
C VAL A 87 5.23 2.83 -10.77
N GLN A 88 6.55 3.03 -10.81
CA GLN A 88 7.43 2.26 -11.68
C GLN A 88 7.40 0.76 -11.37
N VAL A 89 7.46 0.40 -10.10
CA VAL A 89 7.43 -1.00 -9.67
C VAL A 89 6.09 -1.66 -9.97
N LEU A 90 4.99 -0.96 -9.73
CA LEU A 90 3.64 -1.47 -10.03
C LEU A 90 3.46 -1.68 -11.53
N GLU A 91 3.79 -0.70 -12.35
CA GLU A 91 3.64 -0.80 -13.80
C GLU A 91 4.54 -1.89 -14.42
N LYS A 92 5.75 -2.07 -13.91
CA LYS A 92 6.63 -3.19 -14.28
C LYS A 92 6.01 -4.56 -14.03
N ASN A 93 5.10 -4.65 -13.06
CA ASN A 93 4.40 -5.86 -12.69
C ASN A 93 2.99 -5.94 -13.29
N ARG A 94 2.71 -5.23 -14.36
CA ARG A 94 1.40 -5.25 -15.03
C ARG A 94 0.26 -4.69 -14.19
N LEU A 95 0.57 -3.86 -13.20
CA LEU A 95 -0.40 -3.20 -12.32
C LEU A 95 -0.49 -1.72 -12.71
N MET A 96 -1.50 -1.37 -13.49
CA MET A 96 -1.69 0.00 -13.94
C MET A 96 -2.33 0.84 -12.83
N VAL A 97 -1.66 1.93 -12.45
CA VAL A 97 -2.17 2.87 -11.44
C VAL A 97 -3.35 3.64 -12.03
N LYS A 98 -4.52 3.55 -11.39
CA LYS A 98 -5.77 4.15 -11.90
C LYS A 98 -6.36 5.22 -10.99
N ARG A 99 -6.15 5.12 -9.70
CA ARG A 99 -6.66 6.11 -8.75
C ARG A 99 -5.64 6.32 -7.64
N ILE A 100 -5.48 7.57 -7.23
CA ILE A 100 -4.63 7.97 -6.11
C ILE A 100 -5.44 8.88 -5.20
N LYS A 101 -5.34 8.64 -3.90
CA LYS A 101 -5.87 9.52 -2.87
C LYS A 101 -4.78 9.81 -1.85
N PHE A 102 -4.53 11.08 -1.57
CA PHE A 102 -3.60 11.49 -0.54
C PHE A 102 -4.33 11.76 0.77
N ALA A 103 -3.75 11.30 1.87
CA ALA A 103 -4.21 11.62 3.21
C ALA A 103 -3.24 12.59 3.88
N TYR A 104 -3.81 13.61 4.51
CA TYR A 104 -3.10 14.68 5.19
C TYR A 104 -3.39 14.59 6.69
N PRO A 105 -2.38 14.67 7.55
CA PRO A 105 -2.63 14.67 9.00
C PRO A 105 -3.44 15.88 9.45
N LYS A 106 -3.23 17.02 8.80
CA LYS A 106 -3.97 18.30 8.99
C LYS A 106 -3.97 19.10 7.68
N VAL A 107 -4.88 20.06 7.56
CA VAL A 107 -5.05 20.90 6.36
C VAL A 107 -3.75 21.54 5.86
N ASN A 108 -2.91 22.03 6.75
CA ASN A 108 -1.70 22.78 6.40
C ASN A 108 -0.40 21.97 6.58
N LYS A 109 -0.49 20.66 6.59
CA LYS A 109 0.66 19.75 6.64
C LYS A 109 0.76 18.97 5.33
N PRO A 110 1.96 18.56 4.91
CA PRO A 110 2.11 17.67 3.77
C PRO A 110 1.37 16.35 3.95
N ALA A 111 0.95 15.73 2.85
CA ALA A 111 0.41 14.38 2.89
C ALA A 111 1.44 13.40 3.48
N ASN A 112 0.98 12.51 4.33
CA ASN A 112 1.82 11.48 4.94
C ASN A 112 1.44 10.05 4.53
N ILE A 113 0.32 9.90 3.83
CA ILE A 113 -0.16 8.62 3.30
C ILE A 113 -0.65 8.84 1.88
N VAL A 114 -0.39 7.87 1.01
CA VAL A 114 -0.99 7.74 -0.30
C VAL A 114 -1.72 6.39 -0.40
N LEU A 115 -2.96 6.45 -0.89
CA LEU A 115 -3.77 5.29 -1.22
C LEU A 115 -3.75 5.13 -2.75
N ILE A 116 -3.44 3.94 -3.22
CA ILE A 116 -3.26 3.67 -4.65
C ILE A 116 -4.16 2.51 -5.05
N GLU A 117 -4.98 2.72 -6.08
CA GLU A 117 -5.70 1.66 -6.76
C GLU A 117 -5.01 1.32 -8.07
N VAL A 118 -4.79 0.04 -8.30
CA VAL A 118 -4.25 -0.50 -9.55
C VAL A 118 -5.24 -1.46 -10.18
N ILE A 119 -5.14 -1.62 -11.50
CA ILE A 119 -5.87 -2.65 -12.25
C ILE A 119 -4.85 -3.53 -12.97
N LYS A 120 -4.92 -4.82 -12.75
CA LYS A 120 -4.05 -5.78 -13.46
C LYS A 120 -4.38 -5.79 -14.94
N ASP A 121 -3.35 -5.63 -15.77
CA ASP A 121 -3.45 -5.51 -17.23
C ASP A 121 -4.36 -4.35 -17.68
N GLY A 122 -4.52 -3.32 -16.83
CA GLY A 122 -5.28 -2.13 -17.17
C GLY A 122 -4.66 -1.35 -18.31
N LYS A 123 -5.50 -0.65 -19.06
CA LYS A 123 -5.05 0.22 -20.16
C LYS A 123 -4.32 1.44 -19.60
N PRO A 124 -3.28 1.94 -20.27
CA PRO A 124 -2.61 3.18 -19.87
C PRO A 124 -3.56 4.38 -19.87
N GLY A 125 -3.25 5.36 -19.02
CA GLY A 125 -4.01 6.62 -18.96
C GLY A 125 -5.24 6.56 -18.06
N GLY A 126 -5.95 7.68 -17.98
CA GLY A 126 -7.16 7.79 -17.17
C GLY A 126 -6.92 7.80 -15.66
N LEU A 127 -5.73 8.21 -15.20
CA LEU A 127 -5.46 8.36 -13.78
C LEU A 127 -6.40 9.39 -13.16
N ILE A 128 -7.05 9.03 -12.06
CA ILE A 128 -7.87 9.91 -11.25
C ILE A 128 -7.14 10.19 -9.93
N VAL A 129 -6.92 11.46 -9.64
CA VAL A 129 -6.47 11.91 -8.32
C VAL A 129 -7.73 12.36 -7.56
N GLU A 130 -8.08 11.59 -6.56
CA GLU A 130 -9.28 11.82 -5.75
C GLU A 130 -9.12 13.07 -4.87
N PRO A 131 -10.24 13.66 -4.40
CA PRO A 131 -10.17 14.69 -3.37
C PRO A 131 -9.37 14.21 -2.15
N PRO A 132 -8.63 15.11 -1.50
CA PRO A 132 -7.78 14.73 -0.36
C PRO A 132 -8.60 14.28 0.84
N LEU A 133 -8.05 13.33 1.61
CA LEU A 133 -8.55 12.96 2.93
C LEU A 133 -7.81 13.78 3.99
N ILE A 134 -8.52 14.61 4.73
CA ILE A 134 -7.98 15.33 5.88
C ILE A 134 -8.32 14.54 7.14
N VAL A 135 -7.29 14.06 7.83
CA VAL A 135 -7.47 13.14 8.96
C VAL A 135 -7.81 13.87 10.24
N GLY A 136 -7.09 14.94 10.55
CA GLY A 136 -7.23 15.69 11.79
C GLY A 136 -7.64 17.13 11.58
N ASP A 137 -8.41 17.66 12.51
CA ASP A 137 -8.74 19.08 12.61
C ASP A 137 -7.63 19.87 13.34
N LYS A 138 -7.84 21.17 13.51
CA LYS A 138 -6.90 22.07 14.20
C LYS A 138 -6.70 21.72 15.69
N ASP A 139 -7.66 21.03 16.29
CA ASP A 139 -7.68 20.68 17.72
C ASP A 139 -7.13 19.25 17.96
N GLY A 140 -6.75 18.54 16.92
CA GLY A 140 -6.21 17.18 16.99
C GLY A 140 -7.26 16.07 17.01
N ASN A 141 -8.54 16.40 16.78
CA ASN A 141 -9.61 15.43 16.65
C ASN A 141 -9.70 14.92 15.20
N TYR A 142 -10.29 13.75 15.01
CA TYR A 142 -10.62 13.28 13.68
C TYR A 142 -11.65 14.19 13.01
N THR A 143 -11.51 14.36 11.70
CA THR A 143 -12.53 15.06 10.89
C THR A 143 -13.79 14.21 10.80
N PRO A 144 -14.96 14.82 10.54
CA PRO A 144 -16.22 14.07 10.37
C PRO A 144 -16.15 12.97 9.32
N GLU A 145 -15.40 13.18 8.23
CA GLU A 145 -15.19 12.15 7.21
C GLU A 145 -14.48 10.91 7.77
N VAL A 146 -13.42 11.11 8.56
CA VAL A 146 -12.68 10.00 9.18
C VAL A 146 -13.52 9.34 10.28
N GLU A 147 -14.23 10.10 11.09
CA GLU A 147 -15.13 9.53 12.10
C GLU A 147 -16.21 8.64 11.47
N ALA A 148 -16.78 9.05 10.35
CA ALA A 148 -17.75 8.25 9.62
C ALA A 148 -17.14 6.92 9.17
N MET A 149 -15.91 6.94 8.64
CA MET A 149 -15.20 5.72 8.22
C MET A 149 -14.94 4.75 9.37
N LEU A 150 -14.65 5.27 10.57
CA LEU A 150 -14.35 4.45 11.75
C LEU A 150 -15.59 3.86 12.40
N ASN A 151 -16.74 4.48 12.21
CA ASN A 151 -18.01 4.10 12.85
C ASN A 151 -18.99 3.39 11.92
N ASP A 152 -18.66 3.28 10.64
CA ASP A 152 -19.41 2.45 9.68
C ASP A 152 -19.12 0.97 9.95
N ASN A 153 -19.96 0.37 10.77
CA ASN A 153 -20.01 -1.08 11.01
C ASN A 153 -21.07 -1.74 10.14
#